data_b18d18e63caad286ce99c3895ee423f7
#
_entry.id   b18d18e63caad286ce99c3895ee423f7
#
_cell.length_a   1.000
_cell.length_b   1.000
_cell.length_c   1.000
_cell.angle_alpha   90.00
_cell.angle_beta   90.00
_cell.angle_gamma   90.00
#
_symmetry.space_group_name_H-M   'P 1'
#
loop_
_entity.id
_entity.type
_entity.pdbx_description
1 polymer ?
#
loop_
_entity_poly.entity_id
_entity_poly.type
_entity_poly.pdbx_seq_one_letter_code
_entity_poly.pdbx_strand_id
1 'polypeptide(L)'
;MKLNGNKILITGATSGIGKALAEKFCQLDNQIIAVGRNEIRLEELAKFDNRIIPFKCDISSQSELDLLVTYINHEHKDLNVLINNAGIQYNQTLLDETYTLQKIENEISTNLTAPIKLITSLIPVLQNNPNSAIVNVSSGLAIVPKAKSAVYCGTKAAIHIFSKSLRYQLEKVKVFEIIPPLVDTEMTKDRGKGKISPQKLVDEFIKAFKNNKYEVNIHKVKLLRIINRINPKIADKIMKSVTI
;
A
#
# COMPACT_ATOMS: atom_id res chain seq x y z
N MET A 1 -13.53 7.13 10.14
CA MET A 1 -12.49 8.20 9.93
C MET A 1 -13.10 9.45 9.34
N LYS A 2 -12.57 10.63 9.67
CA LYS A 2 -12.87 11.86 8.92
C LYS A 2 -12.22 11.76 7.53
N LEU A 3 -12.87 12.32 6.52
CA LEU A 3 -12.36 12.30 5.13
C LEU A 3 -11.59 13.56 4.75
N ASN A 4 -11.69 14.62 5.56
CA ASN A 4 -11.06 15.92 5.32
C ASN A 4 -10.26 16.39 6.55
N GLY A 5 -9.44 17.41 6.34
CA GLY A 5 -8.62 18.02 7.41
C GLY A 5 -7.55 17.10 7.97
N ASN A 6 -7.11 16.09 7.20
CA ASN A 6 -6.00 15.21 7.57
C ASN A 6 -4.69 15.66 6.91
N LYS A 7 -3.58 15.36 7.55
CA LYS A 7 -2.25 15.34 6.94
C LYS A 7 -1.86 13.89 6.70
N ILE A 8 -1.65 13.54 5.45
CA ILE A 8 -1.51 12.14 4.98
C ILE A 8 -0.17 11.94 4.31
N LEU A 9 0.65 11.03 4.83
CA LEU A 9 1.85 10.56 4.14
C LEU A 9 1.50 9.34 3.28
N ILE A 10 1.85 9.38 1.99
CA ILE A 10 1.59 8.28 1.04
C ILE A 10 2.89 7.85 0.39
N THR A 11 3.33 6.61 0.63
CA THR A 11 4.49 6.04 -0.07
C THR A 11 4.10 5.50 -1.44
N GLY A 12 5.01 5.65 -2.43
CA GLY A 12 4.71 5.26 -3.82
C GLY A 12 3.59 6.11 -4.45
N ALA A 13 3.54 7.40 -4.13
CA ALA A 13 2.49 8.32 -4.56
C ALA A 13 2.59 8.74 -6.04
N THR A 14 3.65 8.39 -6.75
CA THR A 14 3.94 8.90 -8.11
C THR A 14 3.23 8.15 -9.24
N SER A 15 2.56 7.04 -8.95
CA SER A 15 1.87 6.24 -9.97
C SER A 15 0.77 5.36 -9.40
N GLY A 16 -0.07 4.81 -10.28
CA GLY A 16 -1.05 3.76 -9.95
C GLY A 16 -1.97 4.11 -8.78
N ILE A 17 -2.07 3.20 -7.82
CA ILE A 17 -2.94 3.32 -6.64
C ILE A 17 -2.52 4.52 -5.78
N GLY A 18 -1.21 4.70 -5.54
CA GLY A 18 -0.70 5.77 -4.70
C GLY A 18 -1.02 7.16 -5.24
N LYS A 19 -0.86 7.37 -6.56
CA LYS A 19 -1.24 8.61 -7.23
C LYS A 19 -2.74 8.88 -7.11
N ALA A 20 -3.56 7.88 -7.39
CA ALA A 20 -5.01 8.02 -7.28
C ALA A 20 -5.48 8.30 -5.83
N LEU A 21 -4.81 7.71 -4.81
CA LEU A 21 -5.05 8.04 -3.40
C LEU A 21 -4.66 9.48 -3.07
N ALA A 22 -3.49 9.94 -3.53
CA ALA A 22 -3.02 11.31 -3.30
C ALA A 22 -3.98 12.34 -3.90
N GLU A 23 -4.35 12.19 -5.17
CA GLU A 23 -5.29 13.06 -5.86
C GLU A 23 -6.66 13.06 -5.17
N LYS A 24 -7.21 11.88 -4.84
CA LYS A 24 -8.53 11.77 -4.21
C LYS A 24 -8.57 12.37 -2.82
N PHE A 25 -7.60 12.08 -1.96
CA PHE A 25 -7.55 12.67 -0.63
C PHE A 25 -7.30 14.19 -0.69
N CYS A 26 -6.50 14.67 -1.63
CA CYS A 26 -6.32 16.11 -1.85
C CYS A 26 -7.63 16.79 -2.23
N GLN A 27 -8.41 16.21 -3.15
CA GLN A 27 -9.76 16.68 -3.51
C GLN A 27 -10.75 16.69 -2.34
N LEU A 28 -10.49 15.92 -1.30
CA LEU A 28 -11.27 15.86 -0.05
C LEU A 28 -10.69 16.76 1.06
N ASP A 29 -9.98 17.84 0.69
CA ASP A 29 -9.42 18.83 1.60
C ASP A 29 -8.46 18.27 2.65
N ASN A 30 -7.51 17.44 2.19
CA ASN A 30 -6.40 16.96 2.99
C ASN A 30 -5.06 17.47 2.44
N GLN A 31 -4.07 17.61 3.31
CA GLN A 31 -2.68 17.85 2.94
C GLN A 31 -1.97 16.50 2.72
N ILE A 32 -1.22 16.39 1.64
CA ILE A 32 -0.58 15.14 1.23
C ILE A 32 0.94 15.30 1.22
N ILE A 33 1.65 14.46 1.94
CA ILE A 33 3.10 14.28 1.79
C ILE A 33 3.29 13.11 0.84
N ALA A 34 3.61 13.42 -0.42
CA ALA A 34 3.74 12.46 -1.49
C ALA A 34 5.17 11.94 -1.58
N VAL A 35 5.38 10.67 -1.21
CA VAL A 35 6.72 10.06 -1.17
C VAL A 35 6.93 9.13 -2.37
N GLY A 36 8.07 9.30 -3.04
CA GLY A 36 8.44 8.46 -4.20
C GLY A 36 9.89 8.69 -4.62
N ARG A 37 10.39 7.83 -5.52
CA ARG A 37 11.79 7.88 -6.01
C ARG A 37 11.99 8.81 -7.20
N ASN A 38 10.95 8.97 -8.02
CA ASN A 38 11.02 9.75 -9.25
C ASN A 38 10.62 11.21 -8.97
N GLU A 39 11.60 12.08 -8.97
CA GLU A 39 11.47 13.50 -8.67
C GLU A 39 10.55 14.22 -9.68
N ILE A 40 10.73 13.96 -10.96
CA ILE A 40 9.91 14.56 -12.03
C ILE A 40 8.44 14.25 -11.82
N ARG A 41 8.10 12.98 -11.53
CA ARG A 41 6.71 12.58 -11.27
C ARG A 41 6.16 13.13 -9.95
N LEU A 42 7.01 13.38 -8.96
CA LEU A 42 6.62 14.05 -7.73
C LEU A 42 6.26 15.51 -7.98
N GLU A 43 7.08 16.21 -8.76
CA GLU A 43 6.82 17.59 -9.17
C GLU A 43 5.55 17.70 -10.03
N GLU A 44 5.35 16.76 -10.96
CA GLU A 44 4.11 16.68 -11.75
C GLU A 44 2.89 16.50 -10.87
N LEU A 45 2.98 15.64 -9.86
CA LEU A 45 1.89 15.42 -8.90
C LEU A 45 1.64 16.66 -8.03
N ALA A 46 2.68 17.36 -7.62
CA ALA A 46 2.57 18.60 -6.85
C ALA A 46 1.90 19.75 -7.64
N LYS A 47 2.01 19.75 -8.97
CA LYS A 47 1.29 20.71 -9.84
C LYS A 47 -0.22 20.49 -9.85
N PHE A 48 -0.71 19.33 -9.42
CA PHE A 48 -2.15 19.07 -9.33
C PHE A 48 -2.83 19.96 -8.27
N ASP A 49 -2.18 20.17 -7.12
CA ASP A 49 -2.68 21.02 -6.04
C ASP A 49 -1.55 21.38 -5.07
N ASN A 50 -1.53 22.61 -4.57
CA ASN A 50 -0.52 23.12 -3.64
C ASN A 50 -0.50 22.44 -2.25
N ARG A 51 -1.52 21.67 -1.92
CA ARG A 51 -1.60 20.84 -0.72
C ARG A 51 -0.82 19.53 -0.83
N ILE A 52 -0.25 19.23 -2.01
CA ILE A 52 0.60 18.07 -2.22
C ILE A 52 2.06 18.49 -2.08
N ILE A 53 2.71 18.01 -1.04
CA ILE A 53 4.10 18.26 -0.71
C ILE A 53 4.92 17.06 -1.24
N PRO A 54 5.77 17.25 -2.25
CA PRO A 54 6.61 16.19 -2.77
C PRO A 54 7.79 15.93 -1.83
N PHE A 55 8.13 14.65 -1.61
CA PHE A 55 9.32 14.24 -0.88
C PHE A 55 9.98 13.06 -1.60
N LYS A 56 11.18 13.27 -2.14
CA LYS A 56 11.95 12.23 -2.81
C LYS A 56 12.56 11.29 -1.78
N CYS A 57 12.22 10.01 -1.87
CA CYS A 57 12.75 8.98 -0.98
C CYS A 57 12.60 7.59 -1.60
N ASP A 58 13.69 6.82 -1.63
CA ASP A 58 13.63 5.37 -1.75
C ASP A 58 13.43 4.78 -0.36
N ILE A 59 12.24 4.31 -0.07
CA ILE A 59 11.90 3.76 1.25
C ILE A 59 12.69 2.48 1.61
N SER A 60 13.34 1.83 0.64
CA SER A 60 14.21 0.68 0.89
C SER A 60 15.62 1.10 1.36
N SER A 61 16.00 2.35 1.14
CA SER A 61 17.24 2.95 1.64
C SER A 61 17.05 3.40 3.09
N GLN A 62 17.84 2.85 4.02
CA GLN A 62 17.75 3.21 5.44
C GLN A 62 18.02 4.71 5.66
N SER A 63 19.06 5.26 5.02
CA SER A 63 19.41 6.66 5.17
C SER A 63 18.32 7.61 4.67
N GLU A 64 17.67 7.29 3.54
CA GLU A 64 16.60 8.13 3.00
C GLU A 64 15.32 8.00 3.85
N LEU A 65 15.06 6.81 4.40
CA LEU A 65 13.95 6.59 5.33
C LEU A 65 14.14 7.39 6.62
N ASP A 66 15.36 7.44 7.17
CA ASP A 66 15.71 8.22 8.36
C ASP A 66 15.54 9.72 8.12
N LEU A 67 15.93 10.21 6.93
CA LEU A 67 15.67 11.60 6.53
C LEU A 67 14.18 11.92 6.44
N LEU A 68 13.37 11.02 5.86
CA LEU A 68 11.92 11.18 5.82
C LEU A 68 11.33 11.24 7.23
N VAL A 69 11.72 10.31 8.12
CA VAL A 69 11.24 10.28 9.52
C VAL A 69 11.63 11.55 10.25
N THR A 70 12.87 12.02 10.08
CA THR A 70 13.36 13.28 10.67
C THR A 70 12.52 14.47 10.17
N TYR A 71 12.29 14.56 8.87
CA TYR A 71 11.46 15.59 8.26
C TYR A 71 10.04 15.62 8.85
N ILE A 72 9.41 14.45 8.98
CA ILE A 72 8.07 14.36 9.57
C ILE A 72 8.07 14.81 11.04
N ASN A 73 9.05 14.38 11.83
CA ASN A 73 9.13 14.72 13.25
C ASN A 73 9.38 16.22 13.52
N HIS A 74 10.03 16.91 12.59
CA HIS A 74 10.31 18.34 12.72
C HIS A 74 9.19 19.21 12.14
N GLU A 75 8.79 18.95 10.88
CA GLU A 75 7.95 19.86 10.11
C GLU A 75 6.47 19.43 10.05
N HIS A 76 6.15 18.16 10.39
CA HIS A 76 4.82 17.60 10.21
C HIS A 76 4.32 16.82 11.43
N LYS A 77 4.48 17.39 12.62
CA LYS A 77 4.03 16.80 13.90
C LYS A 77 2.53 16.55 13.96
N ASP A 78 1.76 17.18 13.08
CA ASP A 78 0.32 17.02 12.88
C ASP A 78 -0.05 15.90 11.90
N LEU A 79 0.94 15.09 11.42
CA LEU A 79 0.68 13.91 10.63
C LEU A 79 -0.24 12.94 11.37
N ASN A 80 -1.40 12.64 10.79
CA ASN A 80 -2.36 11.74 11.41
C ASN A 80 -2.75 10.53 10.54
N VAL A 81 -2.32 10.46 9.27
CA VAL A 81 -2.56 9.28 8.43
C VAL A 81 -1.29 8.87 7.70
N LEU A 82 -0.91 7.58 7.83
CA LEU A 82 0.18 6.95 7.09
C LEU A 82 -0.40 5.92 6.13
N ILE A 83 -0.11 6.05 4.83
CA ILE A 83 -0.49 5.09 3.79
C ILE A 83 0.75 4.42 3.21
N ASN A 84 1.02 3.19 3.60
CA ASN A 84 2.05 2.33 3.05
C ASN A 84 1.53 1.67 1.77
N ASN A 85 1.78 2.32 0.63
CA ASN A 85 1.35 1.85 -0.67
C ASN A 85 2.51 1.41 -1.57
N ALA A 86 3.71 1.97 -1.38
CA ALA A 86 4.87 1.58 -2.20
C ALA A 86 5.08 0.07 -2.20
N GLY A 87 5.41 -0.46 -3.36
CA GLY A 87 5.68 -1.89 -3.52
C GLY A 87 6.22 -2.19 -4.91
N ILE A 88 6.94 -3.28 -5.00
CA ILE A 88 7.48 -3.82 -6.26
C ILE A 88 7.08 -5.29 -6.39
N GLN A 89 7.04 -5.79 -7.63
CA GLN A 89 6.75 -7.18 -7.92
C GLN A 89 7.54 -7.66 -9.13
N TYR A 90 8.38 -8.65 -8.91
CA TYR A 90 8.98 -9.41 -10.01
C TYR A 90 8.05 -10.58 -10.35
N ASN A 91 7.57 -10.63 -11.62
CA ASN A 91 6.64 -11.67 -12.07
C ASN A 91 7.40 -12.90 -12.58
N GLN A 92 8.25 -13.46 -11.74
CA GLN A 92 9.18 -14.54 -12.02
C GLN A 92 8.97 -15.72 -11.07
N THR A 93 9.46 -16.88 -11.41
CA THR A 93 9.56 -18.05 -10.53
C THR A 93 10.96 -18.11 -9.92
N LEU A 94 11.15 -18.87 -8.84
CA LEU A 94 12.48 -19.11 -8.26
C LEU A 94 13.40 -19.95 -9.19
N LEU A 95 12.82 -20.57 -10.23
CA LEU A 95 13.57 -21.32 -11.24
C LEU A 95 14.10 -20.42 -12.38
N ASP A 96 13.76 -19.15 -12.36
CA ASP A 96 14.15 -18.17 -13.37
C ASP A 96 15.56 -17.65 -13.05
N GLU A 97 16.54 -17.94 -13.91
CA GLU A 97 17.93 -17.52 -13.69
C GLU A 97 18.09 -16.00 -13.53
N THR A 98 17.18 -15.24 -14.12
CA THR A 98 17.17 -13.77 -14.00
C THR A 98 16.51 -13.28 -12.71
N TYR A 99 15.96 -14.16 -11.87
CA TYR A 99 15.42 -13.80 -10.56
C TYR A 99 16.49 -13.97 -9.47
N THR A 100 17.31 -12.95 -9.33
CA THR A 100 18.50 -12.94 -8.48
C THR A 100 18.17 -12.73 -6.99
N LEU A 101 19.11 -13.08 -6.09
CA LEU A 101 19.00 -12.79 -4.65
C LEU A 101 18.74 -11.30 -4.38
N GLN A 102 19.39 -10.39 -5.15
CA GLN A 102 19.16 -8.96 -5.05
C GLN A 102 17.70 -8.57 -5.32
N LYS A 103 17.04 -9.20 -6.29
CA LYS A 103 15.61 -8.96 -6.53
C LYS A 103 14.74 -9.44 -5.37
N ILE A 104 15.08 -10.57 -4.75
CA ILE A 104 14.40 -11.09 -3.55
C ILE A 104 14.53 -10.09 -2.40
N GLU A 105 15.75 -9.65 -2.12
CA GLU A 105 16.03 -8.67 -1.07
C GLU A 105 15.28 -7.35 -1.32
N ASN A 106 15.26 -6.85 -2.55
CA ASN A 106 14.54 -5.65 -2.93
C ASN A 106 13.01 -5.79 -2.70
N GLU A 107 12.41 -6.95 -3.05
CA GLU A 107 10.98 -7.19 -2.78
C GLU A 107 10.69 -7.21 -1.28
N ILE A 108 11.49 -7.91 -0.49
CA ILE A 108 11.32 -8.00 0.97
C ILE A 108 11.52 -6.62 1.61
N SER A 109 12.60 -5.94 1.25
CA SER A 109 12.94 -4.63 1.78
C SER A 109 11.84 -3.61 1.50
N THR A 110 11.41 -3.49 0.24
CA THR A 110 10.40 -2.50 -0.17
C THR A 110 9.00 -2.84 0.35
N ASN A 111 8.58 -4.12 0.24
CA ASN A 111 7.18 -4.49 0.48
C ASN A 111 6.88 -4.83 1.94
N LEU A 112 7.88 -5.15 2.75
CA LEU A 112 7.71 -5.61 4.13
C LEU A 112 8.52 -4.80 5.12
N THR A 113 9.86 -4.76 4.96
CA THR A 113 10.74 -4.17 5.98
C THR A 113 10.53 -2.65 6.09
N ALA A 114 10.51 -1.93 4.97
CA ALA A 114 10.33 -0.49 4.95
C ALA A 114 9.00 -0.02 5.54
N PRO A 115 7.83 -0.59 5.18
CA PRO A 115 6.56 -0.26 5.85
C PRO A 115 6.60 -0.47 7.37
N ILE A 116 7.20 -1.57 7.85
CA ILE A 116 7.29 -1.85 9.30
C ILE A 116 8.16 -0.81 9.98
N LYS A 117 9.35 -0.49 9.43
CA LYS A 117 10.24 0.54 9.96
C LYS A 117 9.54 1.90 10.02
N LEU A 118 8.87 2.30 8.92
CA LEU A 118 8.17 3.59 8.85
C LEU A 118 7.03 3.68 9.87
N ILE A 119 6.24 2.61 10.02
CA ILE A 119 5.21 2.52 11.06
C ILE A 119 5.84 2.70 12.43
N THR A 120 6.86 1.90 12.77
CA THR A 120 7.51 1.94 14.09
C THR A 120 8.02 3.34 14.42
N SER A 121 8.66 4.01 13.46
CA SER A 121 9.22 5.34 13.65
C SER A 121 8.17 6.46 13.77
N LEU A 122 6.99 6.29 13.14
CA LEU A 122 5.93 7.31 13.13
C LEU A 122 4.78 7.05 14.12
N ILE A 123 4.73 5.89 14.78
CA ILE A 123 3.73 5.61 15.83
C ILE A 123 3.65 6.76 16.87
N PRO A 124 4.75 7.31 17.41
CA PRO A 124 4.68 8.38 18.39
C PRO A 124 3.94 9.62 17.87
N VAL A 125 4.20 10.03 16.64
CA VAL A 125 3.52 11.17 15.99
C VAL A 125 2.04 10.86 15.79
N LEU A 126 1.73 9.66 15.26
CA LEU A 126 0.35 9.24 15.01
C LEU A 126 -0.47 9.14 16.32
N GLN A 127 0.12 8.65 17.40
CA GLN A 127 -0.56 8.51 18.69
C GLN A 127 -0.87 9.86 19.37
N ASN A 128 -0.11 10.90 19.06
CA ASN A 128 -0.28 12.25 19.58
C ASN A 128 -1.37 13.04 18.84
N ASN A 129 -1.81 12.55 17.70
CA ASN A 129 -2.80 13.24 16.87
C ASN A 129 -4.18 12.55 16.92
N PRO A 130 -5.27 13.32 16.88
CA PRO A 130 -6.62 12.75 16.87
C PRO A 130 -6.95 12.13 15.51
N ASN A 131 -7.84 11.15 15.50
CA ASN A 131 -8.30 10.47 14.28
C ASN A 131 -7.18 9.84 13.44
N SER A 132 -6.16 9.33 14.10
CA SER A 132 -5.01 8.78 13.41
C SER A 132 -5.26 7.39 12.82
N ALA A 133 -4.62 7.14 11.68
CA ALA A 133 -4.72 5.87 10.98
C ALA A 133 -3.42 5.46 10.29
N ILE A 134 -3.23 4.15 10.22
CA ILE A 134 -2.26 3.49 9.35
C ILE A 134 -3.05 2.71 8.30
N VAL A 135 -2.68 2.83 7.04
CA VAL A 135 -3.28 2.11 5.92
C VAL A 135 -2.18 1.32 5.21
N ASN A 136 -2.27 0.01 5.22
CA ASN A 136 -1.34 -0.85 4.49
C ASN A 136 -1.99 -1.40 3.22
N VAL A 137 -1.29 -1.30 2.08
CA VAL A 137 -1.75 -1.88 0.82
C VAL A 137 -1.13 -3.27 0.65
N SER A 138 -1.93 -4.31 0.88
CA SER A 138 -1.56 -5.69 0.64
C SER A 138 -1.94 -6.15 -0.78
N SER A 139 -2.53 -7.31 -0.94
CA SER A 139 -2.96 -7.87 -2.23
C SER A 139 -3.94 -9.02 -2.03
N GLY A 140 -4.79 -9.31 -2.99
CA GLY A 140 -5.52 -10.59 -3.06
C GLY A 140 -4.58 -11.80 -3.05
N LEU A 141 -3.33 -11.62 -3.50
CA LEU A 141 -2.28 -12.64 -3.45
C LEU A 141 -1.77 -12.92 -2.02
N ALA A 142 -2.11 -12.11 -1.04
CA ALA A 142 -1.90 -12.40 0.36
C ALA A 142 -2.83 -13.50 0.89
N ILE A 143 -3.96 -13.73 0.21
CA ILE A 143 -4.99 -14.68 0.60
C ILE A 143 -4.86 -15.99 -0.19
N VAL A 144 -4.68 -15.88 -1.50
CA VAL A 144 -4.47 -17.03 -2.39
C VAL A 144 -3.30 -16.70 -3.32
N PRO A 145 -2.17 -17.41 -3.20
CA PRO A 145 -0.98 -17.12 -3.98
C PRO A 145 -1.15 -17.55 -5.44
N LYS A 146 -0.30 -17.05 -6.32
CA LYS A 146 -0.13 -17.53 -7.69
C LYS A 146 1.23 -18.21 -7.85
N ALA A 147 1.42 -19.02 -8.89
CA ALA A 147 2.66 -19.76 -9.13
C ALA A 147 3.88 -18.85 -9.35
N LYS A 148 3.71 -17.75 -10.08
CA LYS A 148 4.76 -16.73 -10.24
C LYS A 148 4.72 -15.73 -9.07
N SER A 149 5.87 -15.09 -8.77
CA SER A 149 5.98 -14.06 -7.71
C SER A 149 5.77 -14.60 -6.28
N ALA A 150 6.38 -15.75 -5.96
CA ALA A 150 6.24 -16.37 -4.64
C ALA A 150 6.67 -15.44 -3.49
N VAL A 151 7.79 -14.73 -3.66
CA VAL A 151 8.30 -13.77 -2.67
C VAL A 151 7.33 -12.62 -2.46
N TYR A 152 6.79 -12.03 -3.54
CA TYR A 152 5.75 -11.01 -3.45
C TYR A 152 4.52 -11.51 -2.68
N CYS A 153 4.02 -12.71 -3.00
CA CYS A 153 2.89 -13.31 -2.26
C CYS A 153 3.21 -13.43 -0.77
N GLY A 154 4.42 -13.90 -0.43
CA GLY A 154 4.90 -13.99 0.95
C GLY A 154 4.95 -12.63 1.66
N THR A 155 5.52 -11.58 1.00
CA THR A 155 5.58 -10.23 1.59
C THR A 155 4.18 -9.65 1.83
N LYS A 156 3.23 -9.87 0.90
CA LYS A 156 1.86 -9.37 1.05
C LYS A 156 1.05 -10.15 2.10
N ALA A 157 1.30 -11.46 2.23
CA ALA A 157 0.74 -12.27 3.32
C ALA A 157 1.29 -11.82 4.69
N ALA A 158 2.59 -11.52 4.78
CA ALA A 158 3.21 -10.97 5.98
C ALA A 158 2.58 -9.63 6.38
N ILE A 159 2.40 -8.69 5.45
CA ILE A 159 1.72 -7.40 5.69
C ILE A 159 0.27 -7.60 6.11
N HIS A 160 -0.45 -8.57 5.56
CA HIS A 160 -1.83 -8.91 5.96
C HIS A 160 -1.88 -9.32 7.45
N ILE A 161 -1.06 -10.30 7.84
CA ILE A 161 -1.01 -10.77 9.23
C ILE A 161 -0.46 -9.69 10.17
N PHE A 162 0.58 -8.96 9.76
CA PHE A 162 1.13 -7.84 10.50
C PHE A 162 0.06 -6.76 10.77
N SER A 163 -0.71 -6.36 9.76
CA SER A 163 -1.79 -5.37 9.92
C SER A 163 -2.86 -5.84 10.90
N LYS A 164 -3.18 -7.13 10.90
CA LYS A 164 -4.14 -7.72 11.83
C LYS A 164 -3.59 -7.70 13.26
N SER A 165 -2.34 -8.12 13.47
CA SER A 165 -1.68 -8.10 14.77
C SER A 165 -1.53 -6.67 15.30
N LEU A 166 -1.16 -5.71 14.44
CA LEU A 166 -0.98 -4.32 14.80
C LEU A 166 -2.29 -3.68 15.32
N ARG A 167 -3.46 -4.09 14.80
CA ARG A 167 -4.77 -3.66 15.33
C ARG A 167 -4.99 -4.03 16.79
N TYR A 168 -4.39 -5.12 17.25
CA TYR A 168 -4.50 -5.55 18.67
C TYR A 168 -3.59 -4.74 19.58
N GLN A 169 -2.53 -4.13 19.04
CA GLN A 169 -1.54 -3.37 19.81
C GLN A 169 -1.89 -1.88 19.92
N LEU A 170 -2.61 -1.32 18.92
CA LEU A 170 -2.85 0.11 18.81
C LEU A 170 -4.31 0.46 19.11
N GLU A 171 -4.56 1.05 20.27
CA GLU A 171 -5.90 1.50 20.68
C GLU A 171 -6.27 2.87 20.06
N LYS A 172 -5.31 3.80 20.00
CA LYS A 172 -5.53 5.18 19.53
C LYS A 172 -5.39 5.34 18.02
N VAL A 173 -4.63 4.48 17.35
CA VAL A 173 -4.36 4.56 15.92
C VAL A 173 -5.09 3.43 15.19
N LYS A 174 -6.01 3.78 14.29
CA LYS A 174 -6.78 2.80 13.53
C LYS A 174 -5.92 2.19 12.42
N VAL A 175 -5.94 0.86 12.28
CA VAL A 175 -5.16 0.17 11.24
C VAL A 175 -6.08 -0.40 10.19
N PHE A 176 -5.96 0.13 8.96
CA PHE A 176 -6.68 -0.31 7.78
C PHE A 176 -5.78 -1.13 6.88
N GLU A 177 -6.40 -1.99 6.11
CA GLU A 177 -5.76 -2.73 5.04
C GLU A 177 -6.57 -2.64 3.76
N ILE A 178 -5.95 -2.21 2.68
CA ILE A 178 -6.50 -2.30 1.33
C ILE A 178 -6.02 -3.60 0.71
N ILE A 179 -6.95 -4.45 0.28
CA ILE A 179 -6.65 -5.73 -0.36
C ILE A 179 -7.12 -5.66 -1.81
N PRO A 180 -6.26 -5.17 -2.74
CA PRO A 180 -6.62 -5.00 -4.14
C PRO A 180 -6.64 -6.31 -4.92
N PRO A 181 -7.50 -6.41 -5.95
CA PRO A 181 -7.34 -7.37 -7.04
C PRO A 181 -6.24 -6.90 -8.01
N LEU A 182 -6.22 -7.43 -9.22
CA LEU A 182 -5.40 -6.90 -10.29
C LEU A 182 -5.91 -5.51 -10.70
N VAL A 183 -5.08 -4.49 -10.52
CA VAL A 183 -5.37 -3.07 -10.81
C VAL A 183 -4.56 -2.63 -12.03
N ASP A 184 -5.13 -1.80 -12.88
CA ASP A 184 -4.47 -1.28 -14.06
C ASP A 184 -3.45 -0.20 -13.68
N THR A 185 -2.19 -0.59 -13.63
CA THR A 185 -1.04 0.23 -13.22
C THR A 185 0.16 -0.14 -14.08
N GLU A 186 1.22 0.65 -14.04
CA GLU A 186 2.49 0.32 -14.71
C GLU A 186 3.03 -1.05 -14.28
N MET A 187 2.93 -1.38 -12.98
CA MET A 187 3.36 -2.67 -12.43
C MET A 187 2.65 -3.86 -13.10
N THR A 188 1.45 -3.67 -13.59
CA THR A 188 0.60 -4.74 -14.15
C THR A 188 0.31 -4.58 -15.63
N LYS A 189 1.00 -3.65 -16.34
CA LYS A 189 0.69 -3.25 -17.72
C LYS A 189 0.48 -4.45 -18.65
N ASP A 190 1.37 -5.43 -18.61
CA ASP A 190 1.37 -6.61 -19.50
C ASP A 190 0.81 -7.87 -18.82
N ARG A 191 -0.05 -7.72 -17.82
CA ARG A 191 -0.54 -8.85 -17.01
C ARG A 191 -2.06 -8.93 -17.00
N GLY A 192 -2.58 -10.13 -17.22
CA GLY A 192 -3.96 -10.55 -17.00
C GLY A 192 -5.05 -9.68 -17.64
N LYS A 193 -6.29 -10.16 -17.57
CA LYS A 193 -7.49 -9.47 -18.06
C LYS A 193 -8.40 -9.08 -16.89
N GLY A 194 -9.30 -8.11 -17.12
CA GLY A 194 -10.30 -7.71 -16.12
C GLY A 194 -9.74 -6.93 -14.95
N LYS A 195 -8.73 -6.09 -15.20
CA LYS A 195 -8.20 -5.12 -14.25
C LYS A 195 -9.27 -4.07 -13.89
N ILE A 196 -9.19 -3.55 -12.69
CA ILE A 196 -9.97 -2.37 -12.29
C ILE A 196 -9.07 -1.13 -12.36
N SER A 197 -9.66 0.04 -12.57
CA SER A 197 -8.89 1.29 -12.51
C SER A 197 -8.47 1.62 -11.06
N PRO A 198 -7.35 2.34 -10.86
CA PRO A 198 -6.96 2.86 -9.55
C PRO A 198 -8.06 3.71 -8.91
N GLN A 199 -8.77 4.52 -9.68
CA GLN A 199 -9.86 5.39 -9.22
C GLN A 199 -11.00 4.57 -8.62
N LYS A 200 -11.44 3.49 -9.30
CA LYS A 200 -12.48 2.59 -8.78
C LYS A 200 -12.08 1.95 -7.45
N LEU A 201 -10.81 1.54 -7.33
CA LEU A 201 -10.28 1.02 -6.07
C LEU A 201 -10.37 2.06 -4.96
N VAL A 202 -9.90 3.29 -5.25
CA VAL A 202 -9.87 4.38 -4.29
C VAL A 202 -11.27 4.76 -3.84
N ASP A 203 -12.25 4.83 -4.74
CA ASP A 203 -13.64 5.14 -4.39
C ASP A 203 -14.26 4.08 -3.45
N GLU A 204 -13.94 2.78 -3.66
CA GLU A 204 -14.36 1.72 -2.73
C GLU A 204 -13.65 1.87 -1.36
N PHE A 205 -12.36 2.22 -1.37
CA PHE A 205 -11.60 2.43 -0.13
C PHE A 205 -12.10 3.63 0.67
N ILE A 206 -12.35 4.79 0.05
CA ILE A 206 -12.86 6.00 0.72
C ILE A 206 -14.17 5.72 1.46
N LYS A 207 -15.10 4.98 0.83
CA LYS A 207 -16.34 4.55 1.48
C LYS A 207 -16.08 3.66 2.71
N ALA A 208 -15.15 2.72 2.59
CA ALA A 208 -14.76 1.82 3.67
C ALA A 208 -14.05 2.58 4.82
N PHE A 209 -13.16 3.52 4.48
CA PHE A 209 -12.42 4.35 5.41
C PHE A 209 -13.37 5.23 6.25
N LYS A 210 -14.32 5.92 5.61
CA LYS A 210 -15.38 6.69 6.29
C LYS A 210 -16.13 5.84 7.32
N ASN A 211 -16.46 4.59 6.96
CA ASN A 211 -17.25 3.69 7.78
C ASN A 211 -16.43 2.83 8.76
N ASN A 212 -15.15 3.12 8.94
CA ASN A 212 -14.22 2.34 9.79
C ASN A 212 -14.20 0.85 9.47
N LYS A 213 -14.30 0.49 8.20
CA LYS A 213 -14.12 -0.89 7.75
C LYS A 213 -12.63 -1.19 7.58
N TYR A 214 -12.04 -1.83 8.57
CA TYR A 214 -10.58 -1.97 8.68
C TYR A 214 -9.95 -2.88 7.65
N GLU A 215 -10.65 -3.89 7.16
CA GLU A 215 -10.17 -4.84 6.16
C GLU A 215 -10.99 -4.70 4.88
N VAL A 216 -10.39 -4.06 3.87
CA VAL A 216 -11.10 -3.63 2.67
C VAL A 216 -10.75 -4.54 1.49
N ASN A 217 -11.54 -5.61 1.34
CA ASN A 217 -11.46 -6.49 0.19
C ASN A 217 -12.10 -5.79 -1.02
N ILE A 218 -11.29 -5.43 -2.01
CA ILE A 218 -11.75 -4.67 -3.18
C ILE A 218 -12.27 -5.61 -4.26
N HIS A 219 -13.45 -5.29 -4.81
CA HIS A 219 -14.03 -5.93 -5.99
C HIS A 219 -14.00 -7.48 -5.92
N LYS A 220 -13.31 -8.16 -6.86
CA LYS A 220 -13.22 -9.63 -6.96
C LYS A 220 -12.56 -10.33 -5.77
N VAL A 221 -11.79 -9.61 -4.95
CA VAL A 221 -11.18 -10.18 -3.75
C VAL A 221 -12.23 -10.63 -2.73
N LYS A 222 -13.38 -9.95 -2.69
CA LYS A 222 -14.52 -10.35 -1.83
C LYS A 222 -14.95 -11.79 -2.14
N LEU A 223 -15.12 -12.08 -3.44
CA LEU A 223 -15.52 -13.43 -3.92
C LEU A 223 -14.40 -14.44 -3.71
N LEU A 224 -13.14 -14.09 -4.06
CA LEU A 224 -11.99 -14.96 -3.86
C LEU A 224 -11.85 -15.40 -2.39
N ARG A 225 -12.09 -14.49 -1.46
CA ARG A 225 -12.04 -14.77 -0.03
C ARG A 225 -13.13 -15.73 0.43
N ILE A 226 -14.34 -15.56 -0.09
CA ILE A 226 -15.46 -16.49 0.20
C ILE A 226 -15.13 -17.89 -0.34
N ILE A 227 -14.68 -17.99 -1.59
CA ILE A 227 -14.29 -19.26 -2.21
C ILE A 227 -13.18 -19.93 -1.39
N ASN A 228 -12.14 -19.17 -1.03
CA ASN A 228 -11.02 -19.71 -0.24
C ASN A 228 -11.45 -20.21 1.14
N ARG A 229 -12.45 -19.57 1.76
CA ARG A 229 -13.00 -20.02 3.05
C ARG A 229 -13.81 -21.30 2.95
N ILE A 230 -14.58 -21.47 1.85
CA ILE A 230 -15.46 -22.63 1.66
C ILE A 230 -14.67 -23.82 1.10
N ASN A 231 -13.86 -23.58 0.08
CA ASN A 231 -13.04 -24.60 -0.58
C ASN A 231 -11.70 -24.02 -1.06
N PRO A 232 -10.64 -24.10 -0.24
CA PRO A 232 -9.31 -23.60 -0.61
C PRO A 232 -8.77 -24.20 -1.92
N LYS A 233 -9.04 -25.50 -2.19
CA LYS A 233 -8.56 -26.17 -3.41
C LYS A 233 -9.13 -25.54 -4.70
N ILE A 234 -10.37 -25.04 -4.65
CA ILE A 234 -10.97 -24.32 -5.79
C ILE A 234 -10.29 -22.95 -5.95
N ALA A 235 -10.06 -22.22 -4.85
CA ALA A 235 -9.37 -20.96 -4.90
C ALA A 235 -7.95 -21.10 -5.48
N ASP A 236 -7.19 -22.10 -5.03
CA ASP A 236 -5.86 -22.44 -5.55
C ASP A 236 -5.89 -22.77 -7.05
N LYS A 237 -6.86 -23.59 -7.50
CA LYS A 237 -7.03 -23.91 -8.92
C LYS A 237 -7.27 -22.67 -9.77
N ILE A 238 -8.16 -21.76 -9.31
CA ILE A 238 -8.43 -20.48 -9.98
C ILE A 238 -7.16 -19.65 -10.08
N MET A 239 -6.43 -19.47 -8.97
CA MET A 239 -5.25 -18.61 -8.95
C MET A 239 -4.06 -19.22 -9.68
N LYS A 240 -3.93 -20.55 -9.72
CA LYS A 240 -2.92 -21.24 -10.51
C LYS A 240 -3.17 -21.10 -12.02
N SER A 241 -4.43 -21.08 -12.46
CA SER A 241 -4.79 -20.92 -13.88
C SER A 241 -4.63 -19.49 -14.41
N VAL A 242 -4.69 -18.47 -13.54
CA VAL A 242 -4.47 -17.05 -13.92
C VAL A 242 -3.00 -16.77 -14.29
N THR A 243 -2.12 -17.73 -14.16
CA THR A 243 -0.67 -17.58 -14.33
C THR A 243 -0.19 -17.96 -15.75
N ILE A 244 -1.09 -18.40 -16.62
CA ILE A 244 -0.79 -18.77 -18.01
C ILE A 244 -1.02 -17.58 -18.95
#